data_610a5b61961dc28b6a1cc37b3f6b8230
#
_entry.id   610a5b61961dc28b6a1cc37b3f6b8230
#
_cell.length_a   1.000
_cell.length_b   1.000
_cell.length_c   1.000
_cell.angle_alpha   90.00
_cell.angle_beta   90.00
_cell.angle_gamma   90.00
#
_symmetry.space_group_name_H-M   'P 1'
#
loop_
_entity.id
_entity.type
_entity.pdbx_description
1 polymer ?
#
loop_
_entity_poly.entity_id
_entity_poly.type
_entity_poly.pdbx_seq_one_letter_code
_entity_poly.pdbx_strand_id
1 'polypeptide(L)'
;MNLHQDWHVHSSEFSLDAYSTIAENIRAAGERGITTLGLADHARSDSTWIPVRNKMIASQMVRDDIEIFLGIEVKILRLDGALDIPQDISGIDFILIADHQYPSVVGPLEPTVVRDMIQSGHLTGRDALDCILQALINSVLKAPQTSQGSILAHPFSLLPKIGLSEAMISASQLEALGRALILRDAALEVNEKWRCPSDSVILALRNLGVRIVAGSDSHKSDDVGVYSRILCSHLELVSSDEI
;
A
#
# COMPACT_ATOMS: atom_id res chain seq x y z
N MET A 1 9.28 -8.84 -10.67
CA MET A 1 8.89 -8.64 -9.25
C MET A 1 9.59 -9.68 -8.40
N ASN A 2 10.15 -9.34 -7.25
CA ASN A 2 10.85 -10.27 -6.39
C ASN A 2 9.87 -10.82 -5.36
N LEU A 3 9.66 -12.14 -5.28
CA LEU A 3 8.79 -12.79 -4.27
C LEU A 3 9.48 -13.01 -2.92
N HIS A 4 10.77 -12.72 -2.84
CA HIS A 4 11.50 -12.75 -1.58
C HIS A 4 11.40 -11.39 -0.84
N GLN A 5 10.33 -10.63 -1.09
CA GLN A 5 10.07 -9.35 -0.44
C GLN A 5 8.63 -9.31 0.09
N ASP A 6 8.42 -8.62 1.20
CA ASP A 6 7.11 -8.27 1.74
C ASP A 6 7.17 -6.84 2.30
N TRP A 7 6.52 -5.89 1.64
CA TRP A 7 6.59 -4.48 2.00
C TRP A 7 5.47 -4.01 2.91
N HIS A 8 4.56 -4.92 3.33
CA HIS A 8 3.38 -4.53 4.07
C HIS A 8 3.06 -5.50 5.22
N VAL A 9 3.73 -5.28 6.35
CA VAL A 9 3.61 -6.13 7.55
C VAL A 9 3.40 -5.26 8.78
N HIS A 10 2.32 -5.53 9.52
CA HIS A 10 1.95 -4.85 10.76
C HIS A 10 2.38 -5.63 12.00
N SER A 11 2.58 -4.90 13.11
CA SER A 11 2.95 -5.48 14.40
C SER A 11 1.94 -5.15 15.50
N SER A 12 1.72 -6.09 16.41
CA SER A 12 0.78 -5.93 17.53
C SER A 12 1.23 -4.88 18.56
N GLU A 13 2.49 -4.50 18.52
CA GLU A 13 3.02 -3.45 19.39
C GLU A 13 2.57 -2.05 18.97
N PHE A 14 2.25 -1.83 17.68
CA PHE A 14 1.97 -0.50 17.13
C PHE A 14 0.72 -0.41 16.24
N SER A 15 0.14 -1.54 15.83
CA SER A 15 -1.14 -1.63 15.11
C SER A 15 -2.14 -2.42 15.93
N LEU A 16 -3.25 -1.78 16.31
CA LEU A 16 -4.26 -2.37 17.23
C LEU A 16 -4.97 -3.60 16.68
N ASP A 17 -4.97 -3.77 15.38
CA ASP A 17 -5.61 -4.86 14.64
C ASP A 17 -4.62 -5.96 14.23
N ALA A 18 -3.34 -5.81 14.53
CA ALA A 18 -2.34 -6.84 14.36
C ALA A 18 -2.23 -7.75 15.59
N TYR A 19 -1.88 -9.01 15.37
CA TYR A 19 -1.84 -10.06 16.39
C TYR A 19 -0.43 -10.57 16.68
N SER A 20 0.50 -10.41 15.74
CA SER A 20 1.86 -10.91 15.90
C SER A 20 2.85 -9.79 16.17
N THR A 21 3.82 -10.10 17.00
CA THR A 21 4.91 -9.18 17.37
C THR A 21 5.90 -8.99 16.22
N ILE A 22 6.69 -7.91 16.28
CA ILE A 22 7.80 -7.67 15.36
C ILE A 22 8.72 -8.90 15.28
N ALA A 23 9.08 -9.49 16.42
CA ALA A 23 9.98 -10.65 16.47
C ALA A 23 9.38 -11.89 15.79
N GLU A 24 8.07 -12.13 15.93
CA GLU A 24 7.36 -13.22 15.25
C GLU A 24 7.30 -12.99 13.75
N ASN A 25 7.06 -11.76 13.31
CA ASN A 25 7.04 -11.41 11.89
C ASN A 25 8.41 -11.58 11.23
N ILE A 26 9.50 -11.13 11.86
CA ILE A 26 10.87 -11.31 11.36
C ILE A 26 11.23 -12.79 11.27
N ARG A 27 10.87 -13.60 12.29
CA ARG A 27 11.09 -15.05 12.26
C ARG A 27 10.35 -15.71 11.11
N ALA A 28 9.05 -15.41 10.95
CA ALA A 28 8.21 -15.95 9.88
C ALA A 28 8.73 -15.56 8.48
N ALA A 29 9.18 -14.33 8.31
CA ALA A 29 9.82 -13.86 7.09
C ALA A 29 11.05 -14.73 6.73
N GLY A 30 11.95 -14.97 7.69
CA GLY A 30 13.12 -15.80 7.48
C GLY A 30 12.81 -17.27 7.18
N GLU A 31 11.83 -17.86 7.88
CA GLU A 31 11.38 -19.23 7.61
C GLU A 31 10.81 -19.42 6.21
N ARG A 32 10.32 -18.33 5.59
CA ARG A 32 9.76 -18.33 4.21
C ARG A 32 10.72 -17.81 3.15
N GLY A 33 11.96 -17.51 3.52
CA GLY A 33 12.97 -17.03 2.58
C GLY A 33 12.72 -15.60 2.07
N ILE A 34 11.99 -14.81 2.84
CA ILE A 34 11.87 -13.36 2.59
C ILE A 34 13.22 -12.71 2.92
N THR A 35 13.78 -11.99 1.95
CA THR A 35 15.08 -11.30 2.09
C THR A 35 14.91 -9.78 2.24
N THR A 36 13.73 -9.25 1.92
CA THR A 36 13.38 -7.83 2.10
C THR A 36 12.05 -7.72 2.85
N LEU A 37 12.05 -7.15 4.05
CA LEU A 37 10.89 -7.02 4.91
C LEU A 37 10.60 -5.56 5.24
N GLY A 38 9.44 -5.06 4.84
CA GLY A 38 8.91 -3.75 5.21
C GLY A 38 7.97 -3.86 6.41
N LEU A 39 8.38 -3.36 7.57
CA LEU A 39 7.51 -3.25 8.74
C LEU A 39 6.81 -1.89 8.71
N ALA A 40 5.49 -1.88 8.50
CA ALA A 40 4.71 -0.68 8.22
C ALA A 40 3.44 -0.63 9.06
N ASP A 41 3.56 -0.16 10.29
CA ASP A 41 2.42 -0.01 11.19
C ASP A 41 1.57 1.22 10.84
N HIS A 42 0.28 1.17 11.20
CA HIS A 42 -0.66 2.27 10.99
C HIS A 42 -0.20 3.53 11.73
N ALA A 43 0.00 4.62 10.99
CA ALA A 43 0.35 5.92 11.56
C ALA A 43 -0.71 6.97 11.23
N ARG A 44 -0.86 7.92 12.15
CA ARG A 44 -1.75 9.06 12.04
C ARG A 44 -0.99 10.33 12.42
N SER A 45 -1.57 11.48 12.16
CA SER A 45 -0.98 12.78 12.48
C SER A 45 -0.62 12.97 13.98
N ASP A 46 -1.26 12.22 14.87
CA ASP A 46 -1.01 12.22 16.32
C ASP A 46 -0.12 11.06 16.81
N SER A 47 0.38 10.21 15.91
CA SER A 47 1.24 9.07 16.28
C SER A 47 2.60 9.54 16.78
N THR A 48 2.99 9.08 17.97
CA THR A 48 4.25 9.42 18.66
C THR A 48 5.16 8.23 18.90
N TRP A 49 4.77 7.05 18.48
CA TRP A 49 5.43 5.77 18.75
C TRP A 49 6.64 5.47 17.84
N ILE A 50 6.81 6.17 16.72
CA ILE A 50 7.83 5.89 15.69
C ILE A 50 9.25 5.76 16.30
N PRO A 51 9.74 6.69 17.15
CA PRO A 51 11.08 6.55 17.73
C PRO A 51 11.22 5.32 18.63
N VAL A 52 10.15 4.95 19.34
CA VAL A 52 10.13 3.76 20.23
C VAL A 52 10.22 2.49 19.39
N ARG A 53 9.41 2.37 18.31
CA ARG A 53 9.45 1.25 17.38
C ARG A 53 10.82 1.09 16.74
N ASN A 54 11.36 2.17 16.20
CA ASN A 54 12.64 2.13 15.51
C ASN A 54 13.77 1.65 16.44
N LYS A 55 13.76 2.11 17.70
CA LYS A 55 14.71 1.64 18.72
C LYS A 55 14.50 0.15 19.07
N MET A 56 13.25 -0.29 19.17
CA MET A 56 12.91 -1.69 19.44
C MET A 56 13.42 -2.59 18.30
N ILE A 57 13.15 -2.24 17.06
CA ILE A 57 13.60 -3.00 15.89
C ILE A 57 15.12 -3.06 15.84
N ALA A 58 15.81 -1.94 16.01
CA ALA A 58 17.27 -1.92 16.04
C ALA A 58 17.89 -2.84 17.11
N SER A 59 17.18 -3.08 18.22
CA SER A 59 17.64 -4.01 19.28
C SER A 59 17.34 -5.48 18.99
N GLN A 60 16.40 -5.78 18.08
CA GLN A 60 15.96 -7.13 17.73
C GLN A 60 16.54 -7.64 16.41
N MET A 61 17.13 -6.76 15.60
CA MET A 61 17.68 -7.07 14.28
C MET A 61 18.99 -7.86 14.41
N VAL A 62 18.90 -9.17 14.52
CA VAL A 62 20.04 -10.08 14.44
C VAL A 62 19.75 -11.15 13.36
N ARG A 63 19.51 -10.71 12.12
CA ARG A 63 19.43 -11.60 10.98
C ARG A 63 20.14 -10.96 9.79
N ASP A 64 21.31 -11.49 9.46
CA ASP A 64 22.12 -11.03 8.31
C ASP A 64 21.50 -11.42 6.95
N ASP A 65 20.44 -12.23 6.97
CA ASP A 65 19.78 -12.77 5.77
C ASP A 65 18.50 -11.98 5.37
N ILE A 66 18.07 -11.01 6.19
CA ILE A 66 16.88 -10.19 5.91
C ILE A 66 17.22 -8.71 6.02
N GLU A 67 17.02 -7.97 4.96
CA GLU A 67 17.06 -6.51 4.97
C GLU A 67 15.70 -5.97 5.45
N ILE A 68 15.68 -5.23 6.56
CA ILE A 68 14.46 -4.70 7.17
C ILE A 68 14.38 -3.20 6.92
N PHE A 69 13.25 -2.76 6.34
CA PHE A 69 12.91 -1.36 6.13
C PHE A 69 11.79 -0.93 7.07
N LEU A 70 11.91 0.28 7.60
CA LEU A 70 10.97 0.86 8.55
C LEU A 70 9.98 1.76 7.81
N GLY A 71 8.76 1.30 7.66
CA GLY A 71 7.68 2.04 7.01
C GLY A 71 6.62 2.51 7.98
N ILE A 72 5.71 3.31 7.48
CA ILE A 72 4.42 3.64 8.11
C ILE A 72 3.33 3.53 7.06
N GLU A 73 2.16 3.03 7.45
CA GLU A 73 0.97 3.10 6.62
C GLU A 73 0.10 4.29 7.04
N VAL A 74 -0.15 5.17 6.08
CA VAL A 74 -0.94 6.39 6.26
C VAL A 74 -2.12 6.43 5.31
N LYS A 75 -3.27 6.94 5.78
CA LYS A 75 -4.46 7.06 4.94
C LYS A 75 -4.54 8.39 4.21
N ILE A 76 -5.17 8.36 3.04
CA ILE A 76 -5.56 9.55 2.31
C ILE A 76 -6.79 10.16 2.98
N LEU A 77 -6.74 11.45 3.30
CA LEU A 77 -7.82 12.15 3.97
C LEU A 77 -8.77 12.87 3.03
N ARG A 78 -8.25 13.43 1.94
CA ARG A 78 -9.04 14.31 1.06
C ARG A 78 -8.61 14.21 -0.39
N LEU A 79 -9.52 14.71 -1.26
CA LEU A 79 -9.32 14.81 -2.71
C LEU A 79 -8.00 15.52 -3.09
N ASP A 80 -7.56 16.48 -2.30
CA ASP A 80 -6.31 17.20 -2.55
C ASP A 80 -5.04 16.39 -2.24
N GLY A 81 -5.18 15.13 -1.81
CA GLY A 81 -4.09 14.22 -1.49
C GLY A 81 -3.49 14.43 -0.10
N ALA A 82 -4.19 15.14 0.80
CA ALA A 82 -3.74 15.27 2.19
C ALA A 82 -3.67 13.89 2.85
N LEU A 83 -2.57 13.62 3.54
CA LEU A 83 -2.30 12.37 4.26
C LEU A 83 -2.47 12.55 5.76
N ASP A 84 -2.95 11.51 6.45
CA ASP A 84 -2.95 11.43 7.91
C ASP A 84 -1.57 10.95 8.38
N ILE A 85 -0.61 11.85 8.35
CA ILE A 85 0.80 11.54 8.58
C ILE A 85 1.36 12.29 9.79
N PRO A 86 2.20 11.67 10.64
CA PRO A 86 2.88 12.36 11.72
C PRO A 86 3.75 13.51 11.23
N GLN A 87 3.91 14.54 12.05
CA GLN A 87 4.77 15.66 11.74
C GLN A 87 6.26 15.26 11.69
N ASP A 88 6.67 14.35 12.57
CA ASP A 88 8.03 13.78 12.62
C ASP A 88 8.01 12.34 12.11
N ILE A 89 8.64 12.13 10.95
CA ILE A 89 8.86 10.82 10.32
C ILE A 89 10.34 10.45 10.27
N SER A 90 11.15 11.02 11.15
CA SER A 90 12.58 10.72 11.21
C SER A 90 12.84 9.23 11.42
N GLY A 91 13.73 8.67 10.59
CA GLY A 91 14.04 7.23 10.63
C GLY A 91 12.99 6.32 10.00
N ILE A 92 12.11 6.89 9.15
CA ILE A 92 11.21 6.13 8.28
C ILE A 92 11.84 6.00 6.90
N ASP A 93 11.93 4.76 6.41
CA ASP A 93 12.52 4.43 5.11
C ASP A 93 11.52 4.53 3.96
N PHE A 94 10.23 4.21 4.20
CA PHE A 94 9.18 4.29 3.19
C PHE A 94 7.80 4.61 3.78
N ILE A 95 6.89 5.05 2.93
CA ILE A 95 5.51 5.38 3.31
C ILE A 95 4.55 4.57 2.44
N LEU A 96 3.70 3.75 3.07
CA LEU A 96 2.53 3.17 2.42
C LEU A 96 1.40 4.19 2.42
N ILE A 97 0.87 4.50 1.22
CA ILE A 97 -0.25 5.43 1.01
C ILE A 97 -1.50 4.62 0.72
N ALA A 98 -2.49 4.65 1.62
CA ALA A 98 -3.65 3.76 1.59
C ALA A 98 -4.98 4.50 1.35
N ASP A 99 -5.86 3.89 0.54
CA ASP A 99 -7.22 4.36 0.23
C ASP A 99 -8.30 3.70 1.13
N HIS A 100 -8.14 3.79 2.45
CA HIS A 100 -9.05 3.13 3.40
C HIS A 100 -10.47 3.68 3.38
N GLN A 101 -10.64 4.98 3.10
CA GLN A 101 -11.88 5.70 3.09
C GLN A 101 -11.99 6.56 1.83
N TYR A 102 -13.21 6.95 1.47
CA TYR A 102 -13.42 7.81 0.31
C TYR A 102 -12.92 9.24 0.57
N PRO A 103 -12.00 9.75 -0.25
CA PRO A 103 -11.31 11.02 0.00
C PRO A 103 -12.11 12.21 -0.54
N SER A 104 -13.18 12.63 0.18
CA SER A 104 -13.98 13.78 -0.26
C SER A 104 -13.22 15.11 -0.11
N VAL A 105 -13.80 16.19 -0.62
CA VAL A 105 -13.24 17.55 -0.51
C VAL A 105 -13.12 18.00 0.95
N VAL A 106 -14.09 17.62 1.79
CA VAL A 106 -14.17 18.08 3.20
C VAL A 106 -13.52 17.13 4.19
N GLY A 107 -13.23 15.89 3.78
CA GLY A 107 -12.63 14.86 4.64
C GLY A 107 -13.03 13.44 4.20
N PRO A 108 -12.52 12.42 4.90
CA PRO A 108 -12.81 11.04 4.54
C PRO A 108 -14.25 10.66 4.87
N LEU A 109 -14.88 9.91 3.97
CA LEU A 109 -16.21 9.33 4.16
C LEU A 109 -16.14 7.81 4.23
N GLU A 110 -16.99 7.23 5.06
CA GLU A 110 -17.11 5.77 5.16
C GLU A 110 -17.60 5.17 3.84
N PRO A 111 -17.08 4.01 3.41
CA PRO A 111 -17.47 3.38 2.15
C PRO A 111 -18.97 3.10 2.05
N THR A 112 -19.63 2.77 3.16
CA THR A 112 -21.08 2.55 3.21
C THR A 112 -21.87 3.80 2.85
N VAL A 113 -21.46 4.96 3.38
CA VAL A 113 -22.08 6.25 3.06
C VAL A 113 -21.96 6.55 1.57
N VAL A 114 -20.78 6.37 1.00
CA VAL A 114 -20.54 6.63 -0.43
C VAL A 114 -21.34 5.69 -1.32
N ARG A 115 -21.42 4.41 -0.96
CA ARG A 115 -22.24 3.43 -1.66
C ARG A 115 -23.72 3.85 -1.67
N ASP A 116 -24.26 4.29 -0.53
CA ASP A 116 -25.64 4.75 -0.42
C ASP A 116 -25.87 6.04 -1.25
N MET A 117 -24.91 6.96 -1.31
CA MET A 117 -24.96 8.13 -2.18
C MET A 117 -24.99 7.74 -3.66
N ILE A 118 -24.22 6.73 -4.08
CA ILE A 118 -24.23 6.23 -5.45
C ILE A 118 -25.57 5.57 -5.77
N GLN A 119 -26.07 4.72 -4.88
CA GLN A 119 -27.35 4.02 -5.08
C GLN A 119 -28.56 4.95 -5.14
N SER A 120 -28.53 6.04 -4.37
CA SER A 120 -29.59 7.06 -4.37
C SER A 120 -29.43 8.13 -5.47
N GLY A 121 -28.36 8.06 -6.28
CA GLY A 121 -28.12 9.03 -7.35
C GLY A 121 -27.58 10.40 -6.92
N HIS A 122 -27.22 10.56 -5.64
CA HIS A 122 -26.57 11.78 -5.14
C HIS A 122 -25.11 11.91 -5.57
N LEU A 123 -24.48 10.82 -5.96
CA LEU A 123 -23.13 10.76 -6.51
C LEU A 123 -23.14 9.76 -7.68
N THR A 124 -22.53 10.12 -8.82
CA THR A 124 -22.37 9.14 -9.87
C THR A 124 -21.17 8.23 -9.60
N GLY A 125 -21.25 6.97 -10.05
CA GLY A 125 -20.09 6.06 -9.92
C GLY A 125 -18.84 6.59 -10.64
N ARG A 126 -19.04 7.34 -11.75
CA ARG A 126 -17.94 7.97 -12.50
C ARG A 126 -17.27 9.07 -11.67
N ASP A 127 -18.04 9.99 -11.09
CA ASP A 127 -17.49 11.08 -10.28
C ASP A 127 -16.81 10.53 -9.02
N ALA A 128 -17.36 9.46 -8.43
CA ALA A 128 -16.73 8.77 -7.30
C ALA A 128 -15.36 8.17 -7.67
N LEU A 129 -15.27 7.50 -8.81
CA LEU A 129 -14.02 6.94 -9.32
C LEU A 129 -13.00 8.04 -9.66
N ASP A 130 -13.43 9.10 -10.34
CA ASP A 130 -12.55 10.22 -10.70
C ASP A 130 -11.99 10.90 -9.45
N CYS A 131 -12.79 11.04 -8.39
CA CYS A 131 -12.36 11.56 -7.10
C CYS A 131 -11.29 10.67 -6.45
N ILE A 132 -11.49 9.35 -6.41
CA ILE A 132 -10.52 8.39 -5.88
C ILE A 132 -9.20 8.48 -6.64
N LEU A 133 -9.23 8.38 -7.97
CA LEU A 133 -8.03 8.44 -8.80
C LEU A 133 -7.27 9.76 -8.63
N GLN A 134 -7.99 10.89 -8.59
CA GLN A 134 -7.37 12.19 -8.37
C GLN A 134 -6.71 12.28 -6.99
N ALA A 135 -7.33 11.72 -5.95
CA ALA A 135 -6.76 11.69 -4.61
C ALA A 135 -5.52 10.78 -4.53
N LEU A 136 -5.54 9.62 -5.19
CA LEU A 136 -4.36 8.74 -5.30
C LEU A 136 -3.19 9.47 -5.97
N ILE A 137 -3.43 10.11 -7.11
CA ILE A 137 -2.41 10.90 -7.83
C ILE A 137 -1.87 12.02 -6.93
N ASN A 138 -2.76 12.82 -6.33
CA ASN A 138 -2.38 13.94 -5.51
C ASN A 138 -1.59 13.52 -4.26
N SER A 139 -1.97 12.39 -3.63
CA SER A 139 -1.26 11.87 -2.45
C SER A 139 0.15 11.40 -2.77
N VAL A 140 0.33 10.70 -3.89
CA VAL A 140 1.65 10.32 -4.39
C VAL A 140 2.52 11.54 -4.65
N LEU A 141 1.97 12.56 -5.32
CA LEU A 141 2.70 13.79 -5.65
C LEU A 141 3.10 14.60 -4.41
N LYS A 142 2.31 14.55 -3.33
CA LYS A 142 2.52 15.30 -2.08
C LYS A 142 3.28 14.53 -1.00
N ALA A 143 3.39 13.21 -1.12
CA ALA A 143 4.07 12.37 -0.12
C ALA A 143 5.47 12.89 0.20
N PRO A 144 5.87 12.92 1.48
CA PRO A 144 7.24 13.27 1.84
C PRO A 144 8.25 12.32 1.20
N GLN A 145 9.45 12.82 0.92
CA GLN A 145 10.54 11.98 0.41
C GLN A 145 11.17 11.19 1.56
N THR A 146 11.41 9.92 1.32
CA THR A 146 12.11 9.00 2.21
C THR A 146 13.16 8.21 1.43
N SER A 147 14.02 7.43 2.10
CA SER A 147 15.14 6.72 1.46
C SER A 147 14.68 5.67 0.43
N GLN A 148 13.52 5.02 0.66
CA GLN A 148 12.91 4.03 -0.24
C GLN A 148 11.69 4.58 -0.99
N GLY A 149 11.38 5.86 -0.82
CA GLY A 149 10.25 6.52 -1.48
C GLY A 149 8.90 6.17 -0.84
N SER A 150 7.83 6.28 -1.63
CA SER A 150 6.49 5.89 -1.22
C SER A 150 5.99 4.69 -2.04
N ILE A 151 5.03 3.98 -1.48
CA ILE A 151 4.36 2.84 -2.10
C ILE A 151 2.86 3.12 -2.05
N LEU A 152 2.19 3.08 -3.18
CA LEU A 152 0.73 3.13 -3.21
C LEU A 152 0.20 1.76 -2.78
N ALA A 153 -0.30 1.68 -1.54
CA ALA A 153 -0.70 0.44 -0.88
C ALA A 153 -2.10 0.00 -1.33
N HIS A 154 -2.27 -1.31 -1.55
CA HIS A 154 -3.54 -1.96 -1.98
C HIS A 154 -4.47 -1.05 -2.80
N PRO A 155 -3.95 -0.40 -3.88
CA PRO A 155 -4.72 0.58 -4.63
C PRO A 155 -6.02 -0.03 -5.16
N PHE A 156 -7.08 0.77 -5.08
CA PHE A 156 -8.43 0.37 -5.50
C PHE A 156 -9.15 -0.62 -4.58
N SER A 157 -8.59 -0.95 -3.40
CA SER A 157 -9.27 -1.79 -2.39
C SER A 157 -10.62 -1.20 -1.93
N LEU A 158 -10.78 0.10 -2.11
CA LEU A 158 -12.01 0.84 -1.81
C LEU A 158 -13.14 0.60 -2.83
N LEU A 159 -12.82 0.38 -4.12
CA LEU A 159 -13.82 0.33 -5.19
C LEU A 159 -14.93 -0.71 -4.95
N PRO A 160 -14.63 -1.99 -4.63
CA PRO A 160 -15.69 -2.96 -4.40
C PRO A 160 -16.54 -2.63 -3.16
N LYS A 161 -15.99 -1.93 -2.17
CA LYS A 161 -16.72 -1.52 -0.95
C LYS A 161 -17.82 -0.49 -1.25
N ILE A 162 -17.66 0.29 -2.32
CA ILE A 162 -18.63 1.30 -2.78
C ILE A 162 -19.42 0.87 -4.02
N GLY A 163 -19.28 -0.39 -4.45
CA GLY A 163 -20.01 -0.96 -5.59
C GLY A 163 -19.42 -0.61 -6.96
N LEU A 164 -18.16 -0.23 -7.01
CA LEU A 164 -17.42 0.03 -8.26
C LEU A 164 -16.38 -1.06 -8.53
N SER A 165 -15.79 -1.03 -9.72
CA SER A 165 -14.72 -1.95 -10.10
C SER A 165 -13.63 -1.25 -10.91
N GLU A 166 -12.44 -1.85 -10.94
CA GLU A 166 -11.29 -1.38 -11.71
C GLU A 166 -11.55 -1.37 -13.23
N ALA A 167 -12.49 -2.19 -13.71
CA ALA A 167 -12.88 -2.19 -15.13
C ALA A 167 -13.45 -0.85 -15.61
N MET A 168 -13.84 0.04 -14.71
CA MET A 168 -14.31 1.39 -15.03
C MET A 168 -13.16 2.39 -15.26
N ILE A 169 -11.93 2.03 -14.89
CA ILE A 169 -10.75 2.89 -15.01
C ILE A 169 -10.34 2.93 -16.50
N SER A 170 -10.23 4.12 -17.04
CA SER A 170 -9.78 4.29 -18.43
C SER A 170 -8.25 4.21 -18.57
N ALA A 171 -7.76 3.90 -19.76
CA ALA A 171 -6.33 3.88 -20.05
C ALA A 171 -5.64 5.23 -19.74
N SER A 172 -6.31 6.35 -20.04
CA SER A 172 -5.78 7.68 -19.76
C SER A 172 -5.66 7.98 -18.26
N GLN A 173 -6.55 7.43 -17.43
CA GLN A 173 -6.49 7.55 -15.99
C GLN A 173 -5.34 6.71 -15.40
N LEU A 174 -5.14 5.49 -15.91
CA LEU A 174 -3.99 4.67 -15.54
C LEU A 174 -2.67 5.31 -15.96
N GLU A 175 -2.62 5.91 -17.14
CA GLU A 175 -1.45 6.65 -17.62
C GLU A 175 -1.14 7.85 -16.70
N ALA A 176 -2.15 8.60 -16.27
CA ALA A 176 -1.96 9.73 -15.35
C ALA A 176 -1.43 9.28 -13.98
N LEU A 177 -1.98 8.17 -13.44
CA LEU A 177 -1.50 7.57 -12.20
C LEU A 177 -0.05 7.06 -12.37
N GLY A 178 0.24 6.34 -13.45
CA GLY A 178 1.57 5.83 -13.75
C GLY A 178 2.62 6.93 -13.84
N ARG A 179 2.30 8.04 -14.51
CA ARG A 179 3.18 9.21 -14.59
C ARG A 179 3.47 9.83 -13.21
N ALA A 180 2.47 9.90 -12.33
CA ALA A 180 2.65 10.41 -10.96
C ALA A 180 3.58 9.50 -10.15
N LEU A 181 3.38 8.18 -10.23
CA LEU A 181 4.23 7.19 -9.56
C LEU A 181 5.69 7.31 -10.05
N ILE A 182 5.90 7.34 -11.36
CA ILE A 182 7.25 7.48 -11.96
C ILE A 182 7.90 8.80 -11.56
N LEU A 183 7.17 9.92 -11.63
CA LEU A 183 7.69 11.24 -11.29
C LEU A 183 8.19 11.31 -9.84
N ARG A 184 7.60 10.55 -8.94
CA ARG A 184 7.94 10.53 -7.51
C ARG A 184 8.80 9.34 -7.10
N ASP A 185 9.23 8.50 -8.06
CA ASP A 185 9.90 7.21 -7.80
C ASP A 185 9.11 6.36 -6.79
N ALA A 186 7.78 6.43 -6.89
CA ALA A 186 6.89 5.68 -6.04
C ALA A 186 6.59 4.31 -6.66
N ALA A 187 6.39 3.30 -5.80
CA ALA A 187 6.00 1.97 -6.24
C ALA A 187 4.48 1.77 -6.16
N LEU A 188 4.02 0.78 -6.92
CA LEU A 188 2.68 0.22 -6.80
C LEU A 188 2.76 -1.10 -6.04
N GLU A 189 1.98 -1.26 -4.99
CA GLU A 189 1.83 -2.53 -4.30
C GLU A 189 0.88 -3.47 -5.06
N VAL A 190 1.27 -4.72 -5.18
CA VAL A 190 0.37 -5.84 -5.43
C VAL A 190 0.08 -6.50 -4.09
N ASN A 191 -1.16 -6.38 -3.64
CA ASN A 191 -1.55 -6.78 -2.30
C ASN A 191 -2.34 -8.10 -2.32
N GLU A 192 -1.83 -9.08 -1.60
CA GLU A 192 -2.42 -10.43 -1.57
C GLU A 192 -3.74 -10.47 -0.78
N LYS A 193 -3.82 -9.79 0.36
CA LYS A 193 -5.02 -9.78 1.22
C LYS A 193 -6.22 -9.16 0.52
N TRP A 194 -6.03 -8.03 -0.13
CA TRP A 194 -7.09 -7.31 -0.85
C TRP A 194 -7.26 -7.75 -2.30
N ARG A 195 -6.32 -8.53 -2.84
CA ARG A 195 -6.30 -9.01 -4.23
C ARG A 195 -6.42 -7.88 -5.24
N CYS A 196 -5.67 -6.82 -5.01
CA CYS A 196 -5.64 -5.64 -5.86
C CYS A 196 -4.19 -5.14 -6.04
N PRO A 197 -3.96 -4.36 -7.10
CA PRO A 197 -4.87 -4.14 -8.21
C PRO A 197 -5.02 -5.40 -9.10
N SER A 198 -5.96 -5.36 -10.06
CA SER A 198 -6.16 -6.43 -11.03
C SER A 198 -4.96 -6.59 -11.98
N ASP A 199 -4.83 -7.77 -12.59
CA ASP A 199 -3.78 -8.10 -13.55
C ASP A 199 -3.67 -7.08 -14.68
N SER A 200 -4.80 -6.63 -15.21
CA SER A 200 -4.82 -5.63 -16.28
C SER A 200 -4.25 -4.28 -15.85
N VAL A 201 -4.51 -3.85 -14.63
CA VAL A 201 -3.95 -2.61 -14.06
C VAL A 201 -2.46 -2.76 -13.81
N ILE A 202 -2.03 -3.89 -13.22
CA ILE A 202 -0.61 -4.18 -12.97
C ILE A 202 0.18 -4.15 -14.27
N LEU A 203 -0.29 -4.87 -15.31
CA LEU A 203 0.36 -4.92 -16.62
C LEU A 203 0.42 -3.53 -17.26
N ALA A 204 -0.68 -2.76 -17.21
CA ALA A 204 -0.71 -1.42 -17.78
C ALA A 204 0.31 -0.48 -17.11
N LEU A 205 0.38 -0.48 -15.78
CA LEU A 205 1.31 0.38 -15.04
C LEU A 205 2.77 -0.10 -15.16
N ARG A 206 3.00 -1.43 -15.17
CA ARG A 206 4.35 -1.98 -15.42
C ARG A 206 4.87 -1.61 -16.80
N ASN A 207 4.04 -1.68 -17.84
CA ASN A 207 4.41 -1.29 -19.20
C ASN A 207 4.75 0.20 -19.34
N LEU A 208 4.27 1.03 -18.43
CA LEU A 208 4.67 2.44 -18.33
C LEU A 208 6.00 2.62 -17.60
N GLY A 209 6.55 1.57 -16.96
CA GLY A 209 7.79 1.63 -16.19
C GLY A 209 7.59 1.85 -14.69
N VAL A 210 6.37 1.69 -14.16
CA VAL A 210 6.11 1.79 -12.72
C VAL A 210 6.75 0.61 -12.00
N ARG A 211 7.48 0.88 -10.91
CA ARG A 211 8.04 -0.13 -10.01
C ARG A 211 6.92 -0.86 -9.26
N ILE A 212 6.93 -2.19 -9.32
CA ILE A 212 5.94 -3.05 -8.67
C ILE A 212 6.57 -3.76 -7.48
N VAL A 213 5.91 -3.74 -6.33
CA VAL A 213 6.32 -4.43 -5.11
C VAL A 213 5.22 -5.34 -4.58
N ALA A 214 5.60 -6.33 -3.77
CA ALA A 214 4.67 -7.26 -3.15
C ALA A 214 4.39 -6.85 -1.70
N GLY A 215 3.14 -6.97 -1.27
CA GLY A 215 2.72 -6.78 0.11
C GLY A 215 1.68 -7.82 0.52
N SER A 216 1.88 -8.45 1.68
CA SER A 216 0.89 -9.38 2.24
C SER A 216 -0.22 -8.64 2.97
N ASP A 217 0.03 -7.43 3.47
CA ASP A 217 -0.82 -6.72 4.45
C ASP A 217 -1.08 -7.60 5.68
N SER A 218 0.02 -8.22 6.12
CA SER A 218 -0.02 -9.21 7.19
C SER A 218 -0.28 -8.54 8.54
N HIS A 219 -1.25 -9.10 9.27
CA HIS A 219 -1.58 -8.78 10.65
C HIS A 219 -1.26 -9.97 11.58
N LYS A 220 -0.80 -11.07 10.99
CA LYS A 220 -0.38 -12.30 11.69
C LYS A 220 0.89 -12.84 11.03
N SER A 221 1.81 -13.35 11.83
CA SER A 221 3.04 -13.96 11.31
C SER A 221 2.79 -15.10 10.31
N ASP A 222 1.65 -15.76 10.41
CA ASP A 222 1.24 -16.82 9.49
C ASP A 222 1.03 -16.31 8.05
N ASP A 223 0.74 -15.03 7.87
CA ASP A 223 0.45 -14.43 6.57
C ASP A 223 1.66 -13.73 5.94
N VAL A 224 2.74 -13.49 6.70
CA VAL A 224 3.97 -12.81 6.22
C VAL A 224 4.58 -13.58 5.06
N GLY A 225 4.73 -12.92 3.90
CA GLY A 225 5.31 -13.53 2.69
C GLY A 225 4.49 -14.66 2.09
N VAL A 226 3.22 -14.81 2.47
CA VAL A 226 2.31 -15.81 1.89
C VAL A 226 1.61 -15.22 0.68
N TYR A 227 2.00 -15.68 -0.50
CA TYR A 227 1.49 -15.20 -1.79
C TYR A 227 0.89 -16.38 -2.56
N SER A 228 -0.43 -16.57 -2.45
CA SER A 228 -1.08 -17.79 -2.95
C SER A 228 -1.81 -17.61 -4.29
N ARG A 229 -2.09 -16.39 -4.74
CA ARG A 229 -2.99 -16.18 -5.90
C ARG A 229 -2.55 -15.11 -6.87
N ILE A 230 -2.42 -13.83 -6.42
CA ILE A 230 -2.16 -12.71 -7.34
C ILE A 230 -0.71 -12.72 -7.81
N LEU A 231 0.22 -12.99 -6.89
CA LEU A 231 1.64 -12.95 -7.20
C LEU A 231 2.14 -14.17 -7.97
N CYS A 232 1.52 -15.34 -7.77
CA CYS A 232 1.89 -16.55 -8.53
C CYS A 232 1.52 -16.45 -10.02
N SER A 233 0.36 -15.89 -10.35
CA SER A 233 -0.04 -15.69 -11.75
C SER A 233 0.85 -14.67 -12.48
N HIS A 234 1.39 -13.67 -11.76
CA HIS A 234 2.28 -12.65 -12.33
C HIS A 234 3.72 -13.10 -12.52
N LEU A 235 4.19 -14.12 -11.77
CA LEU A 235 5.53 -14.67 -11.96
C LEU A 235 5.68 -15.40 -13.29
N GLU A 236 4.62 -16.10 -13.73
CA GLU A 236 4.64 -16.81 -15.01
C GLU A 236 4.73 -15.81 -16.18
N LEU A 237 4.17 -14.60 -16.03
CA LEU A 237 4.26 -13.52 -17.02
C LEU A 237 5.61 -12.81 -17.04
N VAL A 238 6.37 -12.83 -15.92
CA VAL A 238 7.71 -12.19 -15.85
C VAL A 238 8.81 -13.13 -16.35
N SER A 239 8.66 -14.43 -16.14
CA SER A 239 9.66 -15.42 -16.57
C SER A 239 9.65 -15.70 -18.08
N SER A 240 8.60 -15.32 -18.80
CA SER A 240 8.50 -15.50 -20.24
C SER A 240 9.15 -14.38 -21.08
N ASP A 241 9.49 -13.24 -20.49
CA ASP A 241 10.09 -12.10 -21.18
C ASP A 241 11.61 -11.97 -21.02
N GLU A 242 12.25 -12.92 -20.30
CA GLU A 242 13.72 -12.99 -20.10
C GLU A 242 14.38 -14.18 -20.85
N ILE A 243 13.78 -14.63 -21.97
CA ILE A 243 14.42 -15.62 -22.87
C ILE A 243 14.72 -14.97 -24.23
#